data_d3cf6fef16f43dad43f53d78a9778d4b
#
_entry.id   d3cf6fef16f43dad43f53d78a9778d4b
#
_cell.length_a   1.000
_cell.length_b   1.000
_cell.length_c   1.000
_cell.angle_alpha   90.00
_cell.angle_beta   90.00
_cell.angle_gamma   90.00
#
_symmetry.space_group_name_H-M   'P 1'
#
loop_
_entity.id
_entity.type
_entity.pdbx_description
1 polymer ?
#
loop_
_entity_poly.entity_id
_entity_poly.type
_entity_poly.pdbx_seq_one_letter_code
_entity_poly.pdbx_strand_id
1 'polypeptide(L)'
;MKNFDIVVIGAGLYVCGKGTSGFGTILPGIFEWKRQNQNIGNVHCVATSVNSAKELSKKAADLTIKTGVNVKVKSYPQSGERDPFCYRKVLKKISNPSCAIVAVPDHLHHQVAKDCLEAGLHVLLVKPFTPT
;
A
#
# COMPACT_ATOMS: atom_id res chain seq x y z
N MET A 1 7.24 22.60 -0.72
CA MET A 1 7.80 21.25 -0.70
C MET A 1 6.97 20.33 -1.59
N LYS A 2 7.63 19.56 -2.42
CA LYS A 2 6.90 18.64 -3.31
C LYS A 2 6.24 17.52 -2.52
N ASN A 3 5.02 17.18 -2.93
CA ASN A 3 4.39 15.98 -2.42
C ASN A 3 5.09 14.76 -3.00
N PHE A 4 5.10 13.67 -2.24
CA PHE A 4 5.60 12.40 -2.74
C PHE A 4 4.50 11.34 -2.64
N ASP A 5 4.56 10.39 -3.54
CA ASP A 5 3.59 9.29 -3.58
C ASP A 5 4.14 8.09 -2.80
N ILE A 6 3.23 7.30 -2.27
CA ILE A 6 3.56 6.06 -1.57
C ILE A 6 2.92 4.90 -2.33
N VAL A 7 3.69 3.83 -2.53
CA VAL A 7 3.18 2.59 -3.08
C VAL A 7 3.20 1.56 -1.97
N VAL A 8 2.05 0.99 -1.64
CA VAL A 8 1.95 -0.10 -0.67
C VAL A 8 1.69 -1.38 -1.44
N ILE A 9 2.60 -2.33 -1.36
CA ILE A 9 2.46 -3.61 -2.04
C ILE A 9 2.08 -4.66 -1.01
N GLY A 10 0.85 -5.14 -1.10
CA GLY A 10 0.23 -6.02 -0.14
C GLY A 10 -1.08 -5.43 0.35
N ALA A 11 -2.04 -6.28 0.69
CA ALA A 11 -3.34 -5.85 1.20
C ALA A 11 -3.85 -6.82 2.26
N GLY A 12 -2.94 -7.34 3.08
CA GLY A 12 -3.27 -8.31 4.10
C GLY A 12 -3.53 -7.69 5.47
N LEU A 13 -3.37 -8.51 6.48
CA LEU A 13 -3.66 -8.14 7.87
C LEU A 13 -2.84 -6.93 8.31
N TYR A 14 -1.55 -6.89 8.03
CA TYR A 14 -0.68 -5.78 8.43
C TYR A 14 -1.03 -4.48 7.73
N VAL A 15 -1.45 -4.53 6.47
CA VAL A 15 -1.71 -3.33 5.69
C VAL A 15 -3.00 -2.67 6.12
N CYS A 16 -4.10 -3.41 6.13
CA CYS A 16 -5.42 -2.83 6.35
C CYS A 16 -6.31 -3.63 7.28
N GLY A 17 -5.78 -4.67 7.92
CA GLY A 17 -6.58 -5.51 8.82
C GLY A 17 -7.52 -6.46 8.11
N LYS A 18 -7.11 -6.96 6.94
CA LYS A 18 -7.94 -7.86 6.14
C LYS A 18 -8.48 -9.02 6.98
N GLY A 19 -9.79 -9.24 6.89
CA GLY A 19 -10.45 -10.31 7.63
C GLY A 19 -10.75 -9.99 9.08
N THR A 20 -10.48 -8.77 9.54
CA THR A 20 -10.75 -8.34 10.92
C THR A 20 -11.61 -7.08 10.93
N SER A 21 -12.04 -6.67 12.12
CA SER A 21 -12.73 -5.38 12.30
C SER A 21 -11.77 -4.20 12.39
N GLY A 22 -10.47 -4.47 12.50
CA GLY A 22 -9.44 -3.43 12.60
C GLY A 22 -8.94 -2.95 11.26
N PHE A 23 -7.87 -2.16 11.29
CA PHE A 23 -7.31 -1.52 10.10
C PHE A 23 -5.84 -1.88 9.85
N GLY A 24 -5.28 -2.78 10.63
CA GLY A 24 -3.87 -3.15 10.50
C GLY A 24 -2.94 -2.08 11.05
N THR A 25 -1.73 -2.03 10.54
CA THR A 25 -0.67 -1.13 11.01
C THR A 25 -0.26 -0.11 9.96
N ILE A 26 -0.11 -0.54 8.72
CA ILE A 26 0.47 0.31 7.66
C ILE A 26 -0.49 1.42 7.24
N LEU A 27 -1.73 1.07 6.95
CA LEU A 27 -2.70 2.06 6.50
C LEU A 27 -2.97 3.14 7.56
N PRO A 28 -3.23 2.78 8.84
CA PRO A 28 -3.35 3.80 9.88
C PRO A 28 -2.09 4.65 10.06
N GLY A 29 -0.92 4.05 9.91
CA GLY A 29 0.36 4.78 9.99
C GLY A 29 0.48 5.85 8.91
N ILE A 30 0.04 5.55 7.70
CA ILE A 30 0.06 6.52 6.59
C ILE A 30 -0.91 7.67 6.88
N PHE A 31 -2.10 7.37 7.41
CA PHE A 31 -3.06 8.39 7.80
C PHE A 31 -2.50 9.33 8.88
N GLU A 32 -1.81 8.77 9.87
CA GLU A 32 -1.17 9.56 10.93
C GLU A 32 -0.04 10.42 10.36
N TRP A 33 0.73 9.89 9.43
CA TRP A 33 1.78 10.66 8.76
C TRP A 33 1.18 11.84 7.98
N LYS A 34 0.10 11.61 7.24
CA LYS A 34 -0.58 12.67 6.50
C LYS A 34 -1.09 13.76 7.45
N ARG A 35 -1.61 13.36 8.60
CA ARG A 35 -2.09 14.32 9.61
C ARG A 35 -0.98 15.26 10.07
N GLN A 36 0.24 14.74 10.22
CA GLN A 36 1.36 15.51 10.73
C GLN A 36 2.09 16.32 9.65
N ASN A 37 2.24 15.79 8.45
CA ASN A 37 3.15 16.35 7.45
C ASN A 37 2.47 16.97 6.23
N GLN A 38 1.36 16.46 5.82
CA GLN A 38 0.57 16.91 4.67
C GLN A 38 1.30 16.88 3.30
N ASN A 39 2.54 16.41 3.24
CA ASN A 39 3.28 16.33 1.98
C ASN A 39 3.15 14.97 1.28
N ILE A 40 2.21 14.15 1.71
CA ILE A 40 1.89 12.89 1.04
C ILE A 40 0.91 13.20 -0.10
N GLY A 41 1.25 12.73 -1.30
CA GLY A 41 0.38 12.83 -2.46
C GLY A 41 -0.58 11.63 -2.52
N ASN A 42 -0.52 10.89 -3.63
CA ASN A 42 -1.35 9.70 -3.78
C ASN A 42 -0.73 8.50 -3.05
N VAL A 43 -1.58 7.65 -2.49
CA VAL A 43 -1.17 6.38 -1.90
C VAL A 43 -1.72 5.28 -2.78
N HIS A 44 -0.83 4.57 -3.45
CA HIS A 44 -1.20 3.48 -4.36
C HIS A 44 -1.08 2.16 -3.63
N CYS A 45 -2.20 1.52 -3.39
CA CYS A 45 -2.25 0.25 -2.65
C CYS A 45 -2.49 -0.89 -3.63
N VAL A 46 -1.57 -1.83 -3.68
CA VAL A 46 -1.60 -2.91 -4.68
C VAL A 46 -1.86 -4.24 -4.00
N ALA A 47 -2.99 -4.84 -4.34
CA ALA A 47 -3.35 -6.20 -3.95
C ALA A 47 -3.11 -7.15 -5.12
N THR A 48 -3.44 -8.42 -4.95
CA THR A 48 -3.36 -9.40 -6.04
C THR A 48 -4.72 -9.71 -6.65
N SER A 49 -5.80 -9.27 -6.03
CA SER A 49 -7.17 -9.53 -6.50
C SER A 49 -8.05 -8.30 -6.34
N VAL A 50 -9.09 -8.23 -7.15
CA VAL A 50 -10.07 -7.13 -7.09
C VAL A 50 -10.77 -7.11 -5.73
N ASN A 51 -11.11 -8.27 -5.18
CA ASN A 51 -11.78 -8.35 -3.88
C ASN A 51 -10.93 -7.78 -2.76
N SER A 52 -9.64 -8.10 -2.73
CA SER A 52 -8.72 -7.54 -1.74
C SER A 52 -8.55 -6.03 -1.92
N ALA A 53 -8.48 -5.56 -3.15
CA ALA A 53 -8.40 -4.14 -3.45
C ALA A 53 -9.65 -3.38 -2.98
N LYS A 54 -10.83 -3.96 -3.18
CA LYS A 54 -12.08 -3.36 -2.72
C LYS A 54 -12.17 -3.30 -1.19
N GLU A 55 -11.74 -4.36 -0.52
CA GLU A 55 -11.72 -4.37 0.95
C GLU A 55 -10.79 -3.27 1.48
N LEU A 56 -9.62 -3.13 0.88
CA LEU A 56 -8.67 -2.09 1.28
C LEU A 56 -9.26 -0.69 1.05
N SER A 57 -9.91 -0.45 -0.08
CA SER A 57 -10.55 0.83 -0.36
C SER A 57 -11.63 1.15 0.67
N LYS A 58 -12.42 0.16 1.07
CA LYS A 58 -13.44 0.36 2.11
C LYS A 58 -12.80 0.70 3.44
N LYS A 59 -11.72 0.00 3.81
CA LYS A 59 -10.98 0.29 5.04
C LYS A 59 -10.43 1.71 5.04
N ALA A 60 -9.90 2.16 3.91
CA ALA A 60 -9.38 3.52 3.78
C ALA A 60 -10.50 4.56 3.93
N ALA A 61 -11.65 4.33 3.34
CA ALA A 61 -12.80 5.22 3.49
C ALA A 61 -13.26 5.30 4.95
N ASP A 62 -13.31 4.16 5.64
CA ASP A 62 -13.67 4.12 7.05
C ASP A 62 -12.67 4.86 7.92
N LEU A 63 -11.37 4.77 7.61
CA LEU A 63 -10.34 5.51 8.33
C LEU A 63 -10.47 7.02 8.12
N THR A 64 -10.83 7.45 6.92
CA THR A 64 -11.08 8.86 6.65
C THR A 64 -12.20 9.39 7.55
N ILE A 65 -13.27 8.61 7.70
CA ILE A 65 -14.38 8.99 8.56
C ILE A 65 -13.95 9.03 10.03
N LYS A 66 -13.21 8.02 10.50
CA LYS A 66 -12.80 7.93 11.89
C LYS A 66 -11.78 8.98 12.30
N THR A 67 -10.85 9.31 11.40
CA THR A 67 -9.73 10.20 11.74
C THR A 67 -9.97 11.64 11.33
N GLY A 68 -10.88 11.88 10.40
CA GLY A 68 -11.04 13.20 9.79
C GLY A 68 -9.90 13.59 8.86
N VAL A 69 -8.98 12.68 8.60
CA VAL A 69 -7.83 12.93 7.72
C VAL A 69 -8.12 12.36 6.35
N ASN A 70 -7.93 13.15 5.30
CA ASN A 70 -8.17 12.74 3.92
C ASN A 70 -6.86 12.31 3.26
N VAL A 71 -6.75 11.03 2.95
CA VAL A 71 -5.63 10.46 2.20
C VAL A 71 -6.17 9.97 0.87
N LYS A 72 -5.53 10.37 -0.22
CA LYS A 72 -5.94 9.94 -1.57
C LYS A 72 -5.42 8.54 -1.83
N VAL A 73 -6.27 7.55 -1.53
CA VAL A 73 -5.91 6.14 -1.69
C VAL A 73 -6.48 5.62 -3.01
N LYS A 74 -5.60 5.03 -3.81
CA LYS A 74 -5.97 4.33 -5.04
C LYS A 74 -5.61 2.87 -4.86
N SER A 75 -6.55 1.96 -5.12
CA SER A 75 -6.32 0.53 -4.95
C SER A 75 -6.31 -0.19 -6.30
N TYR A 76 -5.51 -1.23 -6.38
CA TYR A 76 -5.31 -2.04 -7.59
C TYR A 76 -5.31 -3.51 -7.23
N PRO A 77 -5.73 -4.43 -8.11
CA PRO A 77 -6.33 -4.18 -9.42
C PRO A 77 -7.79 -3.75 -9.28
N GLN A 78 -8.29 -3.00 -10.27
CA GLN A 78 -9.69 -2.56 -10.28
C GLN A 78 -10.60 -3.51 -11.05
N SER A 79 -10.02 -4.34 -11.89
CA SER A 79 -10.74 -5.32 -12.70
C SER A 79 -9.80 -6.45 -13.10
N GLY A 80 -10.36 -7.54 -13.60
CA GLY A 80 -9.60 -8.66 -14.12
C GLY A 80 -9.42 -9.77 -13.11
N GLU A 81 -8.63 -10.76 -13.51
CA GLU A 81 -8.32 -11.91 -12.69
C GLU A 81 -7.22 -11.61 -11.67
N ARG A 82 -7.05 -12.52 -10.73
CA ARG A 82 -5.96 -12.42 -9.77
C ARG A 82 -4.61 -12.29 -10.49
N ASP A 83 -3.84 -11.28 -10.12
CA ASP A 83 -2.54 -11.00 -10.74
C ASP A 83 -1.51 -10.67 -9.65
N PRO A 84 -0.61 -11.62 -9.33
CA PRO A 84 0.42 -11.38 -8.31
C PRO A 84 1.48 -10.37 -8.77
N PHE A 85 1.51 -10.00 -10.04
CA PHE A 85 2.44 -9.02 -10.58
C PHE A 85 1.78 -7.68 -10.92
N CYS A 86 0.57 -7.46 -10.42
CA CYS A 86 -0.16 -6.20 -10.61
C CYS A 86 0.69 -4.99 -10.20
N TYR A 87 1.51 -5.11 -9.16
CA TYR A 87 2.36 -4.02 -8.69
C TYR A 87 3.31 -3.49 -9.77
N ARG A 88 3.74 -4.34 -10.70
CA ARG A 88 4.66 -3.91 -11.77
C ARG A 88 4.03 -2.87 -12.69
N LYS A 89 2.73 -3.01 -12.96
CA LYS A 89 2.00 -2.04 -13.77
C LYS A 89 1.89 -0.71 -13.04
N VAL A 90 1.70 -0.75 -11.74
CA VAL A 90 1.59 0.45 -10.91
C VAL A 90 2.93 1.17 -10.85
N LEU A 91 4.03 0.43 -10.68
CA LEU A 91 5.37 1.02 -10.64
C LEU A 91 5.71 1.81 -11.90
N LYS A 92 5.19 1.39 -13.05
CA LYS A 92 5.43 2.10 -14.31
C LYS A 92 4.71 3.44 -14.40
N LYS A 93 3.69 3.66 -13.59
CA LYS A 93 2.86 4.86 -13.63
C LYS A 93 3.25 5.90 -12.60
N ILE A 94 4.12 5.55 -11.65
CA ILE A 94 4.42 6.40 -10.52
C ILE A 94 5.51 7.39 -10.86
N SER A 95 5.30 8.64 -10.47
CA SER A 95 6.28 9.70 -10.64
C SER A 95 7.14 9.84 -9.39
N ASN A 96 8.36 10.26 -9.56
CA ASN A 96 9.29 10.55 -8.47
C ASN A 96 9.04 11.95 -7.89
N PRO A 97 9.28 12.19 -6.61
CA PRO A 97 9.80 11.22 -5.64
C PRO A 97 8.70 10.33 -5.09
N SER A 98 9.04 9.06 -4.84
CA SER A 98 8.10 8.07 -4.32
C SER A 98 8.82 7.06 -3.46
N CYS A 99 8.07 6.41 -2.56
CA CYS A 99 8.60 5.32 -1.77
C CYS A 99 7.64 4.12 -1.83
N ALA A 100 8.17 2.94 -1.62
CA ALA A 100 7.40 1.70 -1.61
C ALA A 100 7.46 1.06 -0.22
N ILE A 101 6.32 0.64 0.27
CA ILE A 101 6.21 -0.17 1.48
C ILE A 101 5.82 -1.57 1.04
N VAL A 102 6.72 -2.53 1.25
CA VAL A 102 6.52 -3.90 0.77
C VAL A 102 6.11 -4.79 1.95
N ALA A 103 4.87 -5.26 1.90
CA ALA A 103 4.27 -6.10 2.95
C ALA A 103 3.67 -7.36 2.32
N VAL A 104 4.52 -8.17 1.73
CA VAL A 104 4.16 -9.42 1.05
C VAL A 104 4.78 -10.60 1.80
N PRO A 105 4.34 -11.85 1.52
CA PRO A 105 4.99 -13.02 2.12
C PRO A 105 6.49 -13.06 1.85
N ASP A 106 7.26 -13.64 2.79
CA ASP A 106 8.72 -13.64 2.76
C ASP A 106 9.33 -14.07 1.44
N HIS A 107 8.78 -15.11 0.82
CA HIS A 107 9.32 -15.65 -0.41
C HIS A 107 9.20 -14.70 -1.61
N LEU A 108 8.42 -13.64 -1.48
CA LEU A 108 8.25 -12.63 -2.53
C LEU A 108 9.03 -11.34 -2.26
N HIS A 109 9.59 -11.18 -1.06
CA HIS A 109 10.26 -9.93 -0.67
C HIS A 109 11.38 -9.55 -1.61
N HIS A 110 12.24 -10.50 -1.94
CA HIS A 110 13.40 -10.22 -2.79
C HIS A 110 13.00 -9.67 -4.15
N GLN A 111 12.08 -10.36 -4.82
CA GLN A 111 11.66 -9.97 -6.18
C GLN A 111 10.93 -8.62 -6.18
N VAL A 112 10.01 -8.44 -5.23
CA VAL A 112 9.23 -7.21 -5.17
C VAL A 112 10.13 -6.03 -4.79
N ALA A 113 11.00 -6.20 -3.81
CA ALA A 113 11.94 -5.15 -3.41
C ALA A 113 12.88 -4.77 -4.56
N LYS A 114 13.39 -5.76 -5.27
CA LYS A 114 14.25 -5.53 -6.42
C LYS A 114 13.54 -4.71 -7.50
N ASP A 115 12.31 -5.09 -7.82
CA ASP A 115 11.53 -4.37 -8.84
C ASP A 115 11.29 -2.91 -8.42
N CYS A 116 11.02 -2.67 -7.14
CA CYS A 116 10.82 -1.31 -6.63
C CYS A 116 12.11 -0.49 -6.70
N LEU A 117 13.24 -1.08 -6.33
CA LEU A 117 14.54 -0.39 -6.39
C LEU A 117 14.90 -0.06 -7.84
N GLU A 118 14.66 -0.97 -8.75
CA GLU A 118 14.92 -0.74 -10.18
C GLU A 118 14.02 0.35 -10.76
N ALA A 119 12.85 0.55 -10.19
CA ALA A 119 11.95 1.64 -10.57
C ALA A 119 12.34 2.98 -9.94
N GLY A 120 13.39 3.02 -9.13
CA GLY A 120 13.89 4.24 -8.53
C GLY A 120 13.21 4.65 -7.24
N LEU A 121 12.49 3.75 -6.58
CA LEU A 121 11.81 4.06 -5.33
C LEU A 121 12.68 3.71 -4.13
N HIS A 122 12.50 4.47 -3.06
CA HIS A 122 12.99 4.06 -1.74
C HIS A 122 12.10 2.96 -1.21
N VAL A 123 12.67 1.92 -0.62
CA VAL A 123 11.92 0.73 -0.21
C VAL A 123 11.99 0.52 1.28
N LEU A 124 10.82 0.34 1.90
CA LEU A 124 10.67 -0.12 3.27
C LEU A 124 10.08 -1.52 3.25
N LEU A 125 10.85 -2.50 3.73
CA LEU A 125 10.39 -3.87 3.83
C LEU A 125 9.74 -4.09 5.18
N VAL A 126 8.53 -4.59 5.16
CA VAL A 126 7.82 -4.97 6.38
C VAL A 126 7.90 -6.48 6.51
N LYS A 127 8.56 -6.93 7.56
CA LYS A 127 8.62 -8.36 7.84
C LYS A 127 7.30 -8.80 8.45
N PRO A 128 6.61 -9.75 7.82
CA PRO A 128 5.45 -10.32 8.46
C PRO A 128 5.91 -11.06 9.72
N PHE A 129 5.16 -10.89 10.77
CA PHE A 129 5.38 -11.62 11.99
C PHE A 129 4.82 -13.02 11.75
N THR A 130 5.62 -13.88 11.14
CA THR A 130 5.22 -15.25 10.97
C THR A 130 5.79 -16.06 12.12
N PRO A 131 4.94 -16.65 12.96
CA PRO A 131 5.44 -17.65 13.87
C PRO A 131 5.94 -18.82 13.04
N THR A 132 7.19 -19.09 13.15
CA THR A 132 7.76 -20.29 12.53
C THR A 132 7.40 -21.51 13.35
#